data_544806d17b1a9d33c02c6d65720595d6
#
_entry.id   544806d17b1a9d33c02c6d65720595d6
#
_cell.length_a   1.000
_cell.length_b   1.000
_cell.length_c   1.000
_cell.angle_alpha   90.00
_cell.angle_beta   90.00
_cell.angle_gamma   90.00
#
_symmetry.space_group_name_H-M   'P 1'
#
loop_
_entity.id
_entity.type
_entity.pdbx_description
1 polymer ?
#
loop_
_entity_poly.entity_id
_entity_poly.type
_entity_poly.pdbx_seq_one_letter_code
_entity_poly.pdbx_strand_id
1 'polypeptide(L)'
;MSDYKDLNLYQKIQKVSDEIKNIEKNTTVGTGSSAYKAVADIDVLLKVKQSETKFGLISVPVKQDLVRSDQVMKQSRDGYTTVTFADIVKMTVRIINIDKPSETLDVESFGRGLDSGDKGFGKASTYARKYALLNAYKIATGEDPDEQASQEMAVSNIDEIRAAVTNYCMNNANYSSQLCQYFGCASVDEMSSEQIKQTFNSLRKKGIL
;
A
#
# COMPACT_ATOMS: atom_id res chain seq x y z
N MET A 1 -19.62 -17.30 29.03
CA MET A 1 -20.26 -15.99 28.75
C MET A 1 -19.27 -14.93 29.15
N SER A 2 -18.97 -14.01 28.25
CA SER A 2 -17.75 -13.20 28.33
C SER A 2 -17.74 -12.22 29.50
N ASP A 3 -16.59 -12.17 30.21
CA ASP A 3 -16.24 -11.19 31.26
C ASP A 3 -16.18 -9.72 30.75
N TYR A 4 -16.65 -9.46 29.52
CA TYR A 4 -16.49 -8.17 28.85
C TYR A 4 -17.73 -7.28 28.81
N LYS A 5 -18.88 -7.77 29.35
CA LYS A 5 -20.17 -7.04 29.28
C LYS A 5 -20.15 -5.71 30.04
N ASP A 6 -19.39 -5.65 31.13
CA ASP A 6 -19.29 -4.46 31.98
C ASP A 6 -18.34 -3.40 31.44
N LEU A 7 -17.51 -3.75 30.46
CA LEU A 7 -16.57 -2.83 29.84
C LEU A 7 -17.31 -1.77 29.01
N ASN A 8 -16.81 -0.54 29.05
CA ASN A 8 -17.28 0.51 28.17
C ASN A 8 -16.70 0.35 26.75
N LEU A 9 -17.21 1.12 25.79
CA LEU A 9 -16.81 1.07 24.38
C LEU A 9 -15.28 1.18 24.21
N TYR A 10 -14.64 2.14 24.87
CA TYR A 10 -13.20 2.40 24.70
C TYR A 10 -12.34 1.29 25.29
N GLN A 11 -12.76 0.69 26.39
CA GLN A 11 -12.09 -0.47 26.95
C GLN A 11 -12.17 -1.69 26.02
N LYS A 12 -13.32 -1.89 25.36
CA LYS A 12 -13.49 -2.95 24.37
C LYS A 12 -12.66 -2.68 23.10
N ILE A 13 -12.63 -1.45 22.61
CA ILE A 13 -11.77 -1.03 21.48
C ILE A 13 -10.31 -1.31 21.80
N GLN A 14 -9.86 -0.97 23.02
CA GLN A 14 -8.49 -1.27 23.46
C GLN A 14 -8.20 -2.77 23.43
N LYS A 15 -9.16 -3.63 23.85
CA LYS A 15 -9.01 -5.10 23.78
C LYS A 15 -8.84 -5.62 22.36
N VAL A 16 -9.61 -5.07 21.40
CA VAL A 16 -9.46 -5.41 19.97
C VAL A 16 -8.07 -5.00 19.47
N SER A 17 -7.63 -3.79 19.80
CA SER A 17 -6.31 -3.28 19.45
C SER A 17 -5.17 -4.13 20.03
N ASP A 18 -5.28 -4.57 21.27
CA ASP A 18 -4.27 -5.41 21.93
C ASP A 18 -4.20 -6.82 21.30
N GLU A 19 -5.34 -7.34 20.83
CA GLU A 19 -5.41 -8.66 20.20
C GLU A 19 -4.88 -8.64 18.76
N ILE A 20 -5.23 -7.59 17.98
CA ILE A 20 -4.82 -7.47 16.57
C ILE A 20 -3.67 -6.47 16.45
N LYS A 21 -2.47 -6.90 16.80
CA LYS A 21 -1.28 -6.01 16.74
C LYS A 21 -0.85 -5.68 15.33
N ASN A 22 -0.94 -6.67 14.42
CA ASN A 22 -0.43 -6.56 13.06
C ASN A 22 -1.24 -7.42 12.09
N ILE A 23 -1.38 -6.97 10.85
CA ILE A 23 -1.88 -7.76 9.72
C ILE A 23 -0.83 -7.71 8.61
N GLU A 24 -0.27 -8.87 8.28
CA GLU A 24 0.78 -8.99 7.27
C GLU A 24 0.29 -8.71 5.85
N LYS A 25 1.17 -8.14 5.03
CA LYS A 25 0.95 -7.87 3.61
C LYS A 25 1.14 -9.15 2.77
N ASN A 26 0.14 -10.02 2.72
CA ASN A 26 0.22 -11.31 2.02
C ASN A 26 -0.27 -11.27 0.57
N THR A 27 -1.00 -10.23 0.17
CA THR A 27 -1.57 -10.09 -1.18
C THR A 27 -0.61 -9.34 -2.09
N THR A 28 -0.29 -9.93 -3.26
CA THR A 28 0.49 -9.24 -4.30
C THR A 28 -0.46 -8.45 -5.20
N VAL A 29 -0.25 -7.15 -5.32
CA VAL A 29 -1.00 -6.23 -6.20
C VAL A 29 -0.09 -5.80 -7.33
N GLY A 30 -0.63 -5.82 -8.57
CA GLY A 30 0.13 -5.50 -9.79
C GLY A 30 0.89 -6.71 -10.35
N THR A 31 1.60 -6.48 -11.46
CA THR A 31 2.37 -7.49 -12.19
C THR A 31 3.75 -6.95 -12.58
N GLY A 32 4.72 -7.84 -12.74
CA GLY A 32 6.08 -7.48 -13.14
C GLY A 32 6.81 -6.61 -12.12
N SER A 33 7.56 -5.63 -12.60
CA SER A 33 8.38 -4.73 -11.74
C SER A 33 7.57 -3.75 -10.88
N SER A 34 6.27 -3.59 -11.16
CA SER A 34 5.35 -2.74 -10.38
C SER A 34 4.54 -3.50 -9.34
N ALA A 35 4.80 -4.81 -9.16
CA ALA A 35 4.11 -5.60 -8.16
C ALA A 35 4.58 -5.24 -6.74
N TYR A 36 3.62 -5.06 -5.83
CA TYR A 36 3.89 -4.78 -4.42
C TYR A 36 3.01 -5.63 -3.50
N LYS A 37 3.43 -5.79 -2.26
CA LYS A 37 2.66 -6.50 -1.23
C LYS A 37 1.70 -5.54 -0.55
N ALA A 38 0.44 -5.97 -0.38
CA ALA A 38 -0.60 -5.21 0.29
C ALA A 38 -1.40 -6.09 1.26
N VAL A 39 -2.04 -5.44 2.22
CA VAL A 39 -3.02 -6.08 3.09
C VAL A 39 -4.36 -6.16 2.34
N ALA A 40 -4.89 -7.35 2.17
CA ALA A 40 -6.20 -7.55 1.58
C ALA A 40 -7.31 -7.04 2.52
N ASP A 41 -8.38 -6.48 1.93
CA ASP A 41 -9.56 -6.04 2.69
C ASP A 41 -10.20 -7.20 3.47
N ILE A 42 -10.24 -8.38 2.86
CA ILE A 42 -10.81 -9.57 3.48
C ILE A 42 -10.06 -10.00 4.76
N ASP A 43 -8.73 -9.87 4.79
CA ASP A 43 -7.93 -10.22 5.97
C ASP A 43 -8.23 -9.29 7.13
N VAL A 44 -8.39 -7.98 6.86
CA VAL A 44 -8.78 -6.99 7.85
C VAL A 44 -10.18 -7.29 8.38
N LEU A 45 -11.14 -7.49 7.48
CA LEU A 45 -12.52 -7.78 7.86
C LEU A 45 -12.66 -9.02 8.72
N LEU A 46 -12.00 -10.12 8.36
CA LEU A 46 -12.10 -11.38 9.10
C LEU A 46 -11.48 -11.26 10.50
N LYS A 47 -10.29 -10.68 10.61
CA LYS A 47 -9.63 -10.50 11.91
C LYS A 47 -10.39 -9.55 12.82
N VAL A 48 -10.82 -8.40 12.29
CA VAL A 48 -11.61 -7.42 13.06
C VAL A 48 -12.94 -8.04 13.51
N LYS A 49 -13.70 -8.67 12.60
CA LYS A 49 -14.97 -9.32 12.93
C LYS A 49 -14.81 -10.35 14.05
N GLN A 50 -13.76 -11.18 13.99
CA GLN A 50 -13.50 -12.20 15.01
C GLN A 50 -13.28 -11.57 16.39
N SER A 51 -12.45 -10.53 16.45
CA SER A 51 -12.13 -9.82 17.69
C SER A 51 -13.31 -9.01 18.21
N GLU A 52 -14.04 -8.30 17.34
CA GLU A 52 -15.27 -7.58 17.70
C GLU A 52 -16.31 -8.52 18.31
N THR A 53 -16.54 -9.68 17.67
CA THR A 53 -17.47 -10.69 18.19
C THR A 53 -17.07 -11.17 19.60
N LYS A 54 -15.78 -11.36 19.84
CA LYS A 54 -15.24 -11.79 21.13
C LYS A 54 -15.49 -10.77 22.22
N PHE A 55 -15.29 -9.49 21.93
CA PHE A 55 -15.37 -8.40 22.91
C PHE A 55 -16.73 -7.68 22.94
N GLY A 56 -17.71 -8.14 22.15
CA GLY A 56 -19.05 -7.55 22.15
C GLY A 56 -19.08 -6.17 21.47
N LEU A 57 -18.43 -6.06 20.32
CA LEU A 57 -18.49 -4.90 19.44
C LEU A 57 -19.07 -5.28 18.07
N ILE A 58 -19.55 -4.29 17.34
CA ILE A 58 -19.88 -4.40 15.93
C ILE A 58 -19.53 -3.08 15.23
N SER A 59 -18.94 -3.17 14.06
CA SER A 59 -18.69 -2.01 13.19
C SER A 59 -19.57 -2.07 11.94
N VAL A 60 -20.25 -0.97 11.62
CA VAL A 60 -21.14 -0.84 10.46
C VAL A 60 -20.88 0.46 9.70
N PRO A 61 -20.83 0.45 8.36
CA PRO A 61 -20.87 1.66 7.57
C PRO A 61 -22.23 2.36 7.76
N VAL A 62 -22.23 3.61 8.25
CA VAL A 62 -23.45 4.39 8.49
C VAL A 62 -23.62 5.53 7.48
N LYS A 63 -22.54 5.95 6.83
CA LYS A 63 -22.57 6.98 5.81
C LYS A 63 -21.47 6.75 4.77
N GLN A 64 -21.82 7.04 3.51
CA GLN A 64 -20.89 6.93 2.39
C GLN A 64 -21.22 8.00 1.35
N ASP A 65 -20.25 8.86 1.08
CA ASP A 65 -20.38 9.97 0.15
C ASP A 65 -19.32 9.85 -0.96
N LEU A 66 -19.73 10.00 -2.22
CA LEU A 66 -18.80 10.25 -3.32
C LEU A 66 -18.36 11.72 -3.24
N VAL A 67 -17.13 11.96 -2.80
CA VAL A 67 -16.60 13.31 -2.62
C VAL A 67 -16.14 13.91 -3.94
N ARG A 68 -15.54 13.08 -4.79
CA ARG A 68 -14.97 13.52 -6.06
C ARG A 68 -14.86 12.34 -7.03
N SER A 69 -15.09 12.63 -8.31
CA SER A 69 -14.85 11.70 -9.41
C SER A 69 -14.16 12.47 -10.53
N ASP A 70 -12.91 12.15 -10.82
CA ASP A 70 -12.11 12.77 -11.86
C ASP A 70 -11.92 11.83 -13.03
N GLN A 71 -11.89 12.36 -14.24
CA GLN A 71 -11.41 11.63 -15.40
C GLN A 71 -9.91 11.85 -15.56
N VAL A 72 -9.16 10.75 -15.58
CA VAL A 72 -7.73 10.75 -15.85
C VAL A 72 -7.52 10.19 -17.25
N MET A 73 -7.07 11.01 -18.18
CA MET A 73 -6.74 10.62 -19.54
C MET A 73 -5.25 10.29 -19.63
N LYS A 74 -4.93 9.12 -20.15
CA LYS A 74 -3.57 8.70 -20.41
C LYS A 74 -3.44 8.32 -21.90
N GLN A 75 -2.58 9.04 -22.63
CA GLN A 75 -2.27 8.72 -24.02
C GLN A 75 -1.07 7.76 -24.07
N SER A 76 -1.23 6.65 -24.78
CA SER A 76 -0.16 5.71 -25.06
C SER A 76 0.77 6.27 -26.16
N ARG A 77 1.97 5.70 -26.29
CA ARG A 77 2.91 6.05 -27.38
C ARG A 77 2.33 5.80 -28.78
N ASP A 78 1.40 4.87 -28.90
CA ASP A 78 0.73 4.48 -30.16
C ASP A 78 -0.53 5.33 -30.43
N GLY A 79 -0.74 6.42 -29.70
CA GLY A 79 -1.84 7.37 -29.90
C GLY A 79 -3.18 6.97 -29.26
N TYR A 80 -3.30 5.81 -28.64
CA TYR A 80 -4.53 5.42 -27.95
C TYR A 80 -4.72 6.19 -26.64
N THR A 81 -5.92 6.72 -26.46
CA THR A 81 -6.30 7.39 -25.21
C THR A 81 -7.08 6.43 -24.31
N THR A 82 -6.57 6.18 -23.11
CA THR A 82 -7.29 5.44 -22.06
C THR A 82 -7.87 6.46 -21.08
N VAL A 83 -9.17 6.36 -20.82
CA VAL A 83 -9.85 7.13 -19.78
C VAL A 83 -9.99 6.25 -18.55
N THR A 84 -9.58 6.76 -17.41
CA THR A 84 -9.72 6.11 -16.10
C THR A 84 -10.47 7.07 -15.18
N PHE A 85 -11.45 6.56 -14.44
CA PHE A 85 -12.14 7.33 -13.41
C PHE A 85 -11.40 7.17 -12.08
N ALA A 86 -11.19 8.28 -11.40
CA ALA A 86 -10.58 8.34 -10.07
C ALA A 86 -11.64 8.79 -9.08
N ASP A 87 -12.27 7.84 -8.41
CA ASP A 87 -13.31 8.11 -7.43
C ASP A 87 -12.70 8.25 -6.04
N ILE A 88 -13.13 9.27 -5.30
CA ILE A 88 -12.81 9.46 -3.89
C ILE A 88 -14.11 9.35 -3.09
N VAL A 89 -14.12 8.34 -2.20
CA VAL A 89 -15.25 8.08 -1.31
C VAL A 89 -14.86 8.41 0.12
N LYS A 90 -15.69 9.18 0.81
CA LYS A 90 -15.67 9.35 2.26
C LYS A 90 -16.64 8.35 2.88
N MET A 91 -16.19 7.62 3.89
CA MET A 91 -17.01 6.66 4.63
C MET A 91 -16.94 6.95 6.12
N THR A 92 -18.08 6.87 6.78
CA THR A 92 -18.19 6.87 8.24
C THR A 92 -18.58 5.46 8.69
N VAL A 93 -17.70 4.82 9.46
CA VAL A 93 -17.95 3.54 10.10
C VAL A 93 -18.26 3.80 11.56
N ARG A 94 -19.39 3.28 12.04
CA ARG A 94 -19.78 3.35 13.45
C ARG A 94 -19.42 2.07 14.17
N ILE A 95 -18.66 2.18 15.24
CA ILE A 95 -18.39 1.11 16.19
C ILE A 95 -19.41 1.22 17.31
N ILE A 96 -20.07 0.11 17.65
CA ILE A 96 -21.14 0.06 18.63
C ILE A 96 -20.80 -1.00 19.68
N ASN A 97 -20.96 -0.64 20.94
CA ASN A 97 -20.95 -1.60 22.03
C ASN A 97 -22.31 -2.36 22.08
N ILE A 98 -22.33 -3.65 21.72
CA ILE A 98 -23.58 -4.41 21.63
C ILE A 98 -24.26 -4.62 22.99
N ASP A 99 -23.51 -4.58 24.10
CA ASP A 99 -24.08 -4.68 25.44
C ASP A 99 -24.63 -3.33 25.96
N LYS A 100 -24.17 -2.20 25.35
CA LYS A 100 -24.60 -0.84 25.65
C LYS A 100 -24.73 -0.04 24.35
N PRO A 101 -25.81 -0.23 23.55
CA PRO A 101 -25.89 0.31 22.19
C PRO A 101 -25.86 1.82 22.04
N SER A 102 -26.06 2.57 23.14
CA SER A 102 -25.87 4.04 23.17
C SER A 102 -24.39 4.45 23.15
N GLU A 103 -23.48 3.55 23.49
CA GLU A 103 -22.04 3.81 23.41
C GLU A 103 -21.58 3.53 21.98
N THR A 104 -21.31 4.59 21.22
CA THR A 104 -20.88 4.53 19.83
C THR A 104 -19.68 5.42 19.56
N LEU A 105 -18.88 5.06 18.56
CA LEU A 105 -17.78 5.86 18.02
C LEU A 105 -17.86 5.86 16.51
N ASP A 106 -17.94 7.05 15.91
CA ASP A 106 -17.88 7.23 14.46
C ASP A 106 -16.44 7.49 14.01
N VAL A 107 -15.99 6.69 13.05
CA VAL A 107 -14.65 6.81 12.46
C VAL A 107 -14.80 7.12 10.98
N GLU A 108 -14.24 8.24 10.55
CA GLU A 108 -14.24 8.66 9.16
C GLU A 108 -12.95 8.28 8.45
N SER A 109 -13.06 7.88 7.20
CA SER A 109 -11.91 7.62 6.35
C SER A 109 -12.21 7.92 4.88
N PHE A 110 -11.15 7.97 4.09
CA PHE A 110 -11.23 8.16 2.65
C PHE A 110 -10.63 6.97 1.92
N GLY A 111 -11.23 6.63 0.79
CA GLY A 111 -10.68 5.67 -0.15
C GLY A 111 -10.63 6.25 -1.55
N ARG A 112 -9.60 5.89 -2.31
CA ARG A 112 -9.49 6.23 -3.73
C ARG A 112 -9.56 4.97 -4.55
N GLY A 113 -10.43 4.96 -5.57
CA GLY A 113 -10.56 3.88 -6.54
C GLY A 113 -10.24 4.37 -7.95
N LEU A 114 -9.41 3.64 -8.66
CA LEU A 114 -9.08 3.88 -10.06
C LEU A 114 -9.66 2.75 -10.90
N ASP A 115 -10.49 3.07 -11.89
CA ASP A 115 -11.07 2.10 -12.79
C ASP A 115 -11.39 2.71 -14.15
N SER A 116 -11.24 1.95 -15.24
CA SER A 116 -11.63 2.37 -16.58
C SER A 116 -13.10 2.09 -16.89
N GLY A 117 -13.83 1.44 -16.01
CA GLY A 117 -15.26 1.10 -16.11
C GLY A 117 -16.04 1.56 -14.89
N ASP A 118 -16.93 0.71 -14.41
CA ASP A 118 -17.92 1.01 -13.36
C ASP A 118 -17.49 0.68 -11.92
N LYS A 119 -16.27 0.15 -11.73
CA LYS A 119 -15.82 -0.38 -10.42
C LYS A 119 -15.08 0.64 -9.55
N GLY A 120 -14.86 1.88 -10.02
CA GLY A 120 -14.11 2.89 -9.30
C GLY A 120 -14.67 3.18 -7.91
N PHE A 121 -15.98 3.46 -7.82
CA PHE A 121 -16.68 3.69 -6.57
C PHE A 121 -16.59 2.50 -5.60
N GLY A 122 -16.77 1.27 -6.09
CA GLY A 122 -16.68 0.06 -5.27
C GLY A 122 -15.26 -0.15 -4.69
N LYS A 123 -14.22 0.09 -5.51
CA LYS A 123 -12.83 0.06 -5.06
C LYS A 123 -12.58 1.12 -3.99
N ALA A 124 -13.00 2.37 -4.22
CA ALA A 124 -12.86 3.46 -3.27
C ALA A 124 -13.55 3.16 -1.93
N SER A 125 -14.77 2.61 -1.97
CA SER A 125 -15.54 2.21 -0.80
C SER A 125 -14.84 1.12 0.02
N THR A 126 -14.28 0.12 -0.66
CA THR A 126 -13.52 -0.97 -0.02
C THR A 126 -12.30 -0.41 0.70
N TYR A 127 -11.53 0.47 0.06
CA TYR A 127 -10.39 1.14 0.69
C TYR A 127 -10.81 2.00 1.88
N ALA A 128 -11.88 2.81 1.74
CA ALA A 128 -12.37 3.64 2.83
C ALA A 128 -12.73 2.79 4.07
N ARG A 129 -13.51 1.71 3.88
CA ARG A 129 -13.84 0.79 4.98
C ARG A 129 -12.62 0.18 5.65
N LYS A 130 -11.70 -0.35 4.85
CA LYS A 130 -10.46 -0.96 5.35
C LYS A 130 -9.67 0.01 6.23
N TYR A 131 -9.45 1.23 5.76
CA TYR A 131 -8.70 2.22 6.52
C TYR A 131 -9.45 2.73 7.75
N ALA A 132 -10.78 2.82 7.72
CA ALA A 132 -11.56 3.13 8.90
C ALA A 132 -11.31 2.12 10.03
N LEU A 133 -11.33 0.83 9.72
CA LEU A 133 -11.09 -0.25 10.69
C LEU A 133 -9.64 -0.28 11.20
N LEU A 134 -8.67 -0.16 10.28
CA LEU A 134 -7.26 -0.11 10.67
C LEU A 134 -6.96 1.04 11.61
N ASN A 135 -7.49 2.23 11.33
CA ASN A 135 -7.30 3.43 12.15
C ASN A 135 -8.03 3.33 13.49
N ALA A 136 -9.27 2.83 13.49
CA ALA A 136 -10.08 2.67 14.71
C ALA A 136 -9.39 1.81 15.77
N TYR A 137 -8.79 0.71 15.33
CA TYR A 137 -8.13 -0.25 16.21
C TYR A 137 -6.61 -0.14 16.23
N LYS A 138 -6.04 0.87 15.56
CA LYS A 138 -4.58 1.11 15.48
C LYS A 138 -3.79 -0.12 15.02
N ILE A 139 -4.35 -0.83 14.01
CA ILE A 139 -3.74 -2.06 13.48
C ILE A 139 -2.61 -1.71 12.53
N ALA A 140 -1.41 -2.16 12.83
CA ALA A 140 -0.26 -2.01 11.95
C ALA A 140 -0.36 -2.94 10.72
N THR A 141 0.11 -2.46 9.56
CA THR A 141 0.08 -3.22 8.29
C THR A 141 1.47 -3.52 7.72
N GLY A 142 2.49 -3.62 8.58
CA GLY A 142 3.89 -3.83 8.20
C GLY A 142 4.65 -2.52 8.00
N GLU A 143 5.81 -2.58 7.33
CA GLU A 143 6.73 -1.46 7.15
C GLU A 143 6.06 -0.18 6.65
N ASP A 144 6.52 0.96 7.18
CA ASP A 144 6.04 2.28 6.83
C ASP A 144 6.30 2.55 5.34
N PRO A 145 5.27 2.84 4.52
CA PRO A 145 5.48 3.20 3.11
C PRO A 145 6.37 4.42 2.92
N ASP A 146 6.40 5.33 3.90
CA ASP A 146 7.23 6.55 3.86
C ASP A 146 8.72 6.21 4.07
N GLU A 147 9.03 5.12 4.76
CA GLU A 147 10.41 4.64 4.91
C GLU A 147 10.96 4.09 3.57
N GLN A 148 10.12 3.38 2.79
CA GLN A 148 10.48 2.92 1.44
C GLN A 148 10.55 4.08 0.44
N ALA A 149 9.62 5.01 0.48
CA ALA A 149 9.63 6.20 -0.37
C ALA A 149 10.83 7.12 -0.05
N SER A 150 11.24 7.22 1.22
CA SER A 150 12.42 7.97 1.63
C SER A 150 13.72 7.30 1.16
N GLN A 151 13.77 5.97 1.13
CA GLN A 151 14.90 5.23 0.56
C GLN A 151 14.94 5.34 -0.97
N GLU A 152 13.78 5.37 -1.65
CA GLU A 152 13.71 5.59 -3.11
C GLU A 152 14.02 7.05 -3.49
N MET A 153 13.63 8.04 -2.70
CA MET A 153 13.99 9.44 -2.93
C MET A 153 15.47 9.75 -2.63
N ALA A 154 16.07 9.05 -1.67
CA ALA A 154 17.50 9.18 -1.37
C ALA A 154 18.41 8.69 -2.52
N VAL A 155 17.87 7.91 -3.48
CA VAL A 155 18.59 7.39 -4.65
C VAL A 155 18.03 7.96 -5.97
N SER A 156 17.42 9.14 -5.94
CA SER A 156 16.77 9.75 -7.11
C SER A 156 17.74 10.52 -8.04
N ASN A 157 19.01 10.66 -7.65
CA ASN A 157 19.99 11.29 -8.51
C ASN A 157 20.65 10.25 -9.42
N ILE A 158 20.28 10.25 -10.71
CA ILE A 158 20.83 9.31 -11.71
C ILE A 158 22.35 9.39 -11.81
N ASP A 159 22.93 10.54 -11.51
CA ASP A 159 24.37 10.75 -11.56
C ASP A 159 25.09 10.03 -10.41
N GLU A 160 24.50 9.98 -9.22
CA GLU A 160 25.01 9.21 -8.08
C GLU A 160 24.92 7.71 -8.34
N ILE A 161 23.79 7.26 -8.89
CA ILE A 161 23.59 5.85 -9.28
C ILE A 161 24.62 5.45 -10.35
N ARG A 162 24.83 6.31 -11.36
CA ARG A 162 25.81 6.08 -12.41
C ARG A 162 27.22 6.00 -11.83
N ALA A 163 27.59 6.95 -10.97
CA ALA A 163 28.90 6.96 -10.31
C ALA A 163 29.15 5.69 -9.50
N ALA A 164 28.15 5.21 -8.75
CA ALA A 164 28.28 3.97 -7.97
C ALA A 164 28.48 2.74 -8.87
N VAL A 165 27.70 2.60 -9.95
CA VAL A 165 27.86 1.50 -10.92
C VAL A 165 29.19 1.57 -11.64
N THR A 166 29.59 2.74 -12.10
CA THR A 166 30.87 2.95 -12.79
C THR A 166 32.06 2.62 -11.87
N ASN A 167 32.02 3.07 -10.61
CA ASN A 167 33.07 2.76 -9.63
C ASN A 167 33.17 1.26 -9.36
N TYR A 168 32.03 0.58 -9.22
CA TYR A 168 32.04 -0.88 -9.07
C TYR A 168 32.62 -1.58 -10.31
N CYS A 169 32.25 -1.17 -11.50
CA CYS A 169 32.77 -1.72 -12.76
C CYS A 169 34.27 -1.47 -12.96
N MET A 170 34.77 -0.31 -12.55
CA MET A 170 36.22 -0.01 -12.58
C MET A 170 37.04 -0.98 -11.71
N ASN A 171 36.50 -1.37 -10.56
CA ASN A 171 37.14 -2.29 -9.65
C ASN A 171 36.87 -3.79 -9.99
N ASN A 172 36.01 -4.07 -10.98
CA ASN A 172 35.59 -5.42 -11.38
C ASN A 172 35.53 -5.56 -12.91
N ALA A 173 36.69 -5.61 -13.56
CA ALA A 173 36.82 -5.62 -15.01
C ALA A 173 36.02 -6.76 -15.70
N ASN A 174 36.00 -7.97 -15.12
CA ASN A 174 35.22 -9.09 -15.65
C ASN A 174 33.71 -8.79 -15.65
N TYR A 175 33.21 -8.18 -14.57
CA TYR A 175 31.78 -7.80 -14.47
C TYR A 175 31.45 -6.68 -15.48
N SER A 176 32.33 -5.69 -15.61
CA SER A 176 32.19 -4.62 -16.59
C SER A 176 32.07 -5.17 -18.03
N SER A 177 32.95 -6.12 -18.42
CA SER A 177 32.92 -6.73 -19.74
C SER A 177 31.63 -7.52 -19.98
N GLN A 178 31.18 -8.32 -19.02
CA GLN A 178 29.93 -9.07 -19.12
C GLN A 178 28.72 -8.15 -19.21
N LEU A 179 28.72 -7.06 -18.46
CA LEU A 179 27.65 -6.05 -18.46
C LEU A 179 27.54 -5.35 -19.82
N CYS A 180 28.67 -4.90 -20.36
CA CYS A 180 28.74 -4.27 -21.67
C CYS A 180 28.30 -5.23 -22.79
N GLN A 181 28.70 -6.50 -22.71
CA GLN A 181 28.23 -7.52 -23.65
C GLN A 181 26.72 -7.77 -23.55
N TYR A 182 26.18 -7.78 -22.32
CA TYR A 182 24.74 -8.00 -22.09
C TYR A 182 23.88 -6.86 -22.65
N PHE A 183 24.33 -5.61 -22.49
CA PHE A 183 23.59 -4.44 -22.98
C PHE A 183 23.99 -3.97 -24.37
N GLY A 184 25.02 -4.59 -24.99
CA GLY A 184 25.48 -4.25 -26.34
C GLY A 184 26.13 -2.88 -26.43
N CYS A 185 26.83 -2.42 -25.39
CA CYS A 185 27.54 -1.13 -25.34
C CYS A 185 29.06 -1.35 -25.28
N ALA A 186 29.85 -0.34 -25.71
CA ALA A 186 31.30 -0.42 -25.67
C ALA A 186 31.87 -0.12 -24.27
N SER A 187 31.16 0.69 -23.48
CA SER A 187 31.55 1.06 -22.11
C SER A 187 30.31 1.28 -21.21
N VAL A 188 30.53 1.27 -19.90
CA VAL A 188 29.47 1.58 -18.90
C VAL A 188 28.96 3.01 -19.04
N ASP A 189 29.78 3.93 -19.55
CA ASP A 189 29.41 5.34 -19.74
C ASP A 189 28.38 5.53 -20.87
N GLU A 190 28.33 4.61 -21.84
CA GLU A 190 27.35 4.61 -22.92
C GLU A 190 25.99 4.04 -22.53
N MET A 191 25.87 3.46 -21.34
CA MET A 191 24.63 2.88 -20.86
C MET A 191 23.55 3.95 -20.64
N SER A 192 22.33 3.65 -21.07
CA SER A 192 21.17 4.50 -20.80
C SER A 192 20.88 4.60 -19.29
N SER A 193 20.14 5.62 -18.89
CA SER A 193 19.70 5.79 -17.49
C SER A 193 18.90 4.59 -16.97
N GLU A 194 18.12 3.93 -17.84
CA GLU A 194 17.37 2.73 -17.46
C GLU A 194 18.27 1.51 -17.25
N GLN A 195 19.26 1.31 -18.11
CA GLN A 195 20.25 0.23 -17.97
C GLN A 195 21.10 0.41 -16.71
N ILE A 196 21.50 1.64 -16.39
CA ILE A 196 22.21 1.97 -15.16
C ILE A 196 21.37 1.67 -13.92
N LYS A 197 20.10 2.10 -13.90
CA LYS A 197 19.17 1.78 -12.79
C LYS A 197 18.96 0.27 -12.62
N GLN A 198 18.80 -0.45 -13.72
CA GLN A 198 18.63 -1.90 -13.69
C GLN A 198 19.86 -2.61 -13.09
N THR A 199 21.06 -2.17 -13.52
CA THR A 199 22.34 -2.69 -13.01
C THR A 199 22.49 -2.40 -11.52
N PHE A 200 22.25 -1.17 -11.11
CA PHE A 200 22.33 -0.75 -9.70
C PHE A 200 21.40 -1.57 -8.80
N ASN A 201 20.14 -1.74 -9.21
CA ASN A 201 19.19 -2.54 -8.47
C ASN A 201 19.60 -4.02 -8.37
N SER A 202 20.23 -4.56 -9.42
CA SER A 202 20.77 -5.93 -9.40
C SER A 202 21.93 -6.07 -8.41
N LEU A 203 22.83 -5.08 -8.35
CA LEU A 203 23.97 -5.06 -7.43
C LEU A 203 23.49 -4.91 -5.97
N ARG A 204 22.50 -4.04 -5.71
CA ARG A 204 21.88 -3.91 -4.38
C ARG A 204 21.22 -5.20 -3.91
N LYS A 205 20.47 -5.88 -4.77
CA LYS A 205 19.85 -7.18 -4.43
C LYS A 205 20.87 -8.24 -4.06
N LYS A 206 22.10 -8.13 -4.56
CA LYS A 206 23.22 -9.03 -4.23
C LYS A 206 24.02 -8.58 -3.00
N GLY A 207 23.65 -7.47 -2.36
CA GLY A 207 24.36 -6.91 -1.21
C GLY A 207 25.74 -6.35 -1.54
N ILE A 208 25.94 -5.88 -2.79
CA ILE A 208 27.24 -5.40 -3.29
C ILE A 208 27.34 -3.87 -3.20
N LEU A 209 26.20 -3.17 -3.40
CA LEU A 209 26.06 -1.71 -3.27
C LEU A 209 25.01 -1.35 -2.24
#